data_03b1cbda664998ec7c6ac8342c2747b5
#
_entry.id   03b1cbda664998ec7c6ac8342c2747b5
#
_cell.length_a   1.000
_cell.length_b   1.000
_cell.length_c   1.000
_cell.angle_alpha   90.00
_cell.angle_beta   90.00
_cell.angle_gamma   90.00
#
_symmetry.space_group_name_H-M   'P 1'
#
loop_
_entity.id
_entity.type
_entity.pdbx_description
1 polymer ?
#
loop_
_entity_poly.entity_id
_entity_poly.type
_entity_poly.pdbx_seq_one_letter_code
_entity_poly.pdbx_strand_id
1 'polypeptide(L)'
;MKKAILHTLIASTLALLSHQAFAAQDEVNLRMSWWGGNGRHQVTLKALEEFHKQHPNINVKAEYTGWDGHLSRLTTQIAGGTEPDVMQTNWNWLPIFSKDGTGFYNLFSVKEQLDLAQFDPKELQQTTVNGKLNGIPISVTARIFYFNDAIWAKAGLEYPKTWDELLAAGKVFKEKLGDQYYPVVLEHQDTLALIRSYMTQKYNIPTIDEANKKFAYSPEQWVEFFTMYKTMVDNHVMPSTKYYASFGKSNMYEMKPWINGEWAGTYMWNSTITKYSDNLTKPAKLVLGPYPMLPGAKDAGLFFKPAQMLSIGKSTKHPQESAMLINFLLNSKEGVEALGLERGVPLSATAVTQLRASGVIKDEDPSVAGLNMALELPHKMTTSPYFDDPQIVSLFGDAIQYIDYGQKTVQETAEYFNKQGDRILKRAMR
;
A
#
# COMPACT_ATOMS: atom_id res chain seq x y z
N MET A 1 82.23 -6.63 -27.82
CA MET A 1 81.24 -7.43 -27.06
C MET A 1 80.83 -6.75 -25.75
N LYS A 2 80.60 -5.44 -25.68
CA LYS A 2 80.17 -4.70 -24.47
C LYS A 2 78.99 -3.73 -24.68
N LYS A 3 78.25 -3.83 -25.79
CA LYS A 3 77.07 -2.98 -26.08
C LYS A 3 75.73 -3.75 -26.20
N ALA A 4 75.71 -5.06 -26.06
CA ALA A 4 74.49 -5.88 -26.22
C ALA A 4 73.82 -6.28 -24.91
N ILE A 5 74.41 -5.99 -23.74
CA ILE A 5 73.87 -6.41 -22.44
C ILE A 5 73.03 -5.32 -21.71
N LEU A 6 73.09 -4.04 -22.23
CA LEU A 6 72.39 -2.94 -21.56
C LEU A 6 70.96 -2.70 -22.03
N HIS A 7 70.53 -3.30 -23.14
CA HIS A 7 69.18 -3.12 -23.68
C HIS A 7 68.18 -4.22 -23.22
N THR A 8 68.65 -5.30 -22.61
CA THR A 8 67.77 -6.39 -22.17
C THR A 8 67.29 -6.22 -20.70
N LEU A 9 67.93 -5.33 -19.93
CA LEU A 9 67.53 -5.06 -18.55
C LEU A 9 66.50 -3.91 -18.39
N ILE A 10 66.32 -3.06 -19.42
CA ILE A 10 65.32 -1.98 -19.39
C ILE A 10 63.94 -2.43 -19.90
N ALA A 11 63.85 -3.53 -20.70
CA ALA A 11 62.59 -4.06 -21.16
C ALA A 11 61.87 -4.92 -20.12
N SER A 12 62.59 -5.43 -19.10
CA SER A 12 61.99 -6.28 -18.05
C SER A 12 61.39 -5.49 -16.87
N THR A 13 61.71 -4.19 -16.74
CA THR A 13 61.22 -3.32 -15.66
C THR A 13 59.96 -2.52 -16.04
N LEU A 14 59.60 -2.45 -17.33
CA LEU A 14 58.36 -1.82 -17.79
C LEU A 14 57.13 -2.79 -17.88
N ALA A 15 57.36 -4.10 -17.79
CA ALA A 15 56.29 -5.11 -17.87
C ALA A 15 55.66 -5.44 -16.50
N LEU A 16 56.17 -4.82 -15.39
CA LEU A 16 55.71 -5.08 -14.03
C LEU A 16 54.89 -3.93 -13.41
N LEU A 17 54.61 -2.86 -14.18
CA LEU A 17 53.86 -1.70 -13.68
C LEU A 17 52.43 -1.58 -14.26
N SER A 18 51.93 -2.60 -14.94
CA SER A 18 50.50 -2.63 -15.34
C SER A 18 49.61 -3.57 -14.49
N HIS A 19 49.98 -3.83 -13.26
CA HIS A 19 48.98 -4.13 -12.26
C HIS A 19 48.34 -2.78 -11.91
N GLN A 20 47.30 -2.43 -12.66
CA GLN A 20 46.35 -1.43 -12.20
C GLN A 20 45.98 -1.83 -10.78
N ALA A 21 46.38 -1.00 -9.83
CA ALA A 21 45.80 -1.01 -8.52
C ALA A 21 44.30 -0.79 -8.75
N PHE A 22 43.51 -1.86 -8.75
CA PHE A 22 42.11 -1.76 -8.35
C PHE A 22 42.22 -1.15 -6.96
N ALA A 23 41.99 0.15 -6.86
CA ALA A 23 41.76 0.80 -5.58
C ALA A 23 40.68 -0.08 -4.92
N ALA A 24 41.02 -0.72 -3.81
CA ALA A 24 40.06 -1.43 -3.02
C ALA A 24 38.95 -0.38 -2.73
N GLN A 25 37.80 -0.56 -3.35
CA GLN A 25 36.67 0.30 -3.06
C GLN A 25 36.37 0.11 -1.58
N ASP A 26 36.28 1.20 -0.82
CA ASP A 26 36.01 1.13 0.62
C ASP A 26 34.74 0.29 0.86
N GLU A 27 34.81 -0.60 1.83
CA GLU A 27 33.68 -1.45 2.21
C GLU A 27 32.56 -0.59 2.80
N VAL A 28 31.38 -0.69 2.23
CA VAL A 28 30.19 0.04 2.64
C VAL A 28 29.19 -0.92 3.30
N ASN A 29 28.73 -0.58 4.48
CA ASN A 29 27.75 -1.35 5.23
C ASN A 29 26.44 -0.57 5.34
N LEU A 30 25.41 -1.02 4.62
CA LEU A 30 24.06 -0.48 4.65
C LEU A 30 23.16 -1.33 5.54
N ARG A 31 22.11 -0.69 6.03
CA ARG A 31 20.98 -1.35 6.70
C ARG A 31 19.72 -1.10 5.88
N MET A 32 18.95 -2.16 5.59
CA MET A 32 17.65 -2.03 4.92
C MET A 32 16.55 -2.60 5.79
N SER A 33 15.47 -1.82 5.98
CA SER A 33 14.29 -2.21 6.76
C SER A 33 13.03 -2.32 5.92
N TRP A 34 12.23 -3.39 6.17
CA TRP A 34 10.91 -3.57 5.54
C TRP A 34 9.98 -4.41 6.39
N TRP A 35 8.67 -4.34 6.07
CA TRP A 35 7.65 -5.25 6.62
C TRP A 35 7.08 -6.18 5.55
N GLY A 36 6.57 -7.32 5.98
CA GLY A 36 5.87 -8.24 5.08
C GLY A 36 5.60 -9.59 5.72
N GLY A 37 5.04 -10.49 4.94
CA GLY A 37 4.98 -11.91 5.23
C GLY A 37 6.25 -12.63 4.77
N ASN A 38 6.32 -13.94 5.03
CA ASN A 38 7.48 -14.75 4.70
C ASN A 38 7.88 -14.70 3.22
N GLY A 39 6.90 -14.73 2.28
CA GLY A 39 7.17 -14.60 0.85
C GLY A 39 7.97 -13.34 0.53
N ARG A 40 7.50 -12.16 1.03
CA ARG A 40 8.21 -10.89 0.83
C ARG A 40 9.61 -10.88 1.44
N HIS A 41 9.80 -11.53 2.60
CA HIS A 41 11.12 -11.63 3.20
C HIS A 41 12.08 -12.41 2.30
N GLN A 42 11.67 -13.57 1.81
CA GLN A 42 12.50 -14.43 0.96
C GLN A 42 12.89 -13.75 -0.35
N VAL A 43 11.94 -13.15 -1.07
CA VAL A 43 12.24 -12.47 -2.35
C VAL A 43 13.13 -11.24 -2.15
N THR A 44 12.96 -10.52 -1.02
CA THR A 44 13.82 -9.36 -0.73
C THR A 44 15.23 -9.80 -0.40
N LEU A 45 15.40 -10.84 0.43
CA LEU A 45 16.73 -11.40 0.73
C LEU A 45 17.44 -11.86 -0.54
N LYS A 46 16.73 -12.56 -1.44
CA LYS A 46 17.27 -12.95 -2.76
C LYS A 46 17.72 -11.74 -3.57
N ALA A 47 16.91 -10.67 -3.61
CA ALA A 47 17.28 -9.45 -4.33
C ALA A 47 18.55 -8.79 -3.74
N LEU A 48 18.71 -8.80 -2.41
CA LEU A 48 19.92 -8.30 -1.75
C LEU A 48 21.17 -9.15 -2.06
N GLU A 49 21.02 -10.46 -2.18
CA GLU A 49 22.11 -11.35 -2.63
C GLU A 49 22.53 -11.03 -4.07
N GLU A 50 21.57 -10.81 -4.99
CA GLU A 50 21.88 -10.43 -6.38
C GLU A 50 22.53 -9.04 -6.45
N PHE A 51 22.10 -8.10 -5.61
CA PHE A 51 22.75 -6.79 -5.48
C PHE A 51 24.22 -6.91 -5.04
N HIS A 52 24.49 -7.71 -4.01
CA HIS A 52 25.85 -7.92 -3.52
C HIS A 52 26.77 -8.58 -4.56
N LYS A 53 26.25 -9.47 -5.42
CA LYS A 53 27.04 -10.05 -6.53
C LYS A 53 27.52 -8.98 -7.53
N GLN A 54 26.71 -7.95 -7.76
CA GLN A 54 27.06 -6.84 -8.67
C GLN A 54 27.90 -5.76 -7.97
N HIS A 55 27.72 -5.60 -6.65
CA HIS A 55 28.40 -4.61 -5.83
C HIS A 55 29.05 -5.27 -4.59
N PRO A 56 30.13 -6.07 -4.78
CA PRO A 56 30.69 -6.87 -3.71
C PRO A 56 31.32 -6.06 -2.56
N ASN A 57 31.56 -4.77 -2.77
CA ASN A 57 32.02 -3.84 -1.74
C ASN A 57 30.88 -3.25 -0.89
N ILE A 58 29.59 -3.52 -1.24
CA ILE A 58 28.44 -3.03 -0.49
C ILE A 58 27.73 -4.20 0.18
N ASN A 59 27.75 -4.22 1.51
CA ASN A 59 27.03 -5.18 2.33
C ASN A 59 25.71 -4.58 2.80
N VAL A 60 24.61 -5.32 2.71
CA VAL A 60 23.31 -4.87 3.17
C VAL A 60 22.79 -5.77 4.28
N LYS A 61 22.72 -5.21 5.50
CA LYS A 61 22.08 -5.89 6.64
C LYS A 61 20.58 -5.77 6.55
N ALA A 62 19.89 -6.90 6.46
CA ALA A 62 18.44 -7.00 6.42
C ALA A 62 17.82 -6.85 7.82
N GLU A 63 16.81 -5.98 7.94
CA GLU A 63 16.03 -5.75 9.16
C GLU A 63 14.54 -5.79 8.82
N TYR A 64 13.85 -6.91 9.08
CA TYR A 64 12.45 -7.05 8.70
C TYR A 64 11.56 -7.53 9.83
N THR A 65 10.28 -7.20 9.72
CA THR A 65 9.22 -7.56 10.68
C THR A 65 7.92 -7.87 9.93
N GLY A 66 6.91 -8.34 10.65
CA GLY A 66 5.52 -8.24 10.19
C GLY A 66 5.06 -6.78 10.12
N TRP A 67 3.81 -6.56 9.74
CA TRP A 67 3.19 -5.23 9.74
C TRP A 67 3.10 -4.63 11.14
N ASP A 68 2.64 -5.46 12.11
CA ASP A 68 2.46 -5.03 13.48
C ASP A 68 3.79 -4.65 14.13
N GLY A 69 3.80 -3.47 14.74
CA GLY A 69 4.99 -2.93 15.41
C GLY A 69 6.03 -2.28 14.50
N HIS A 70 5.94 -2.43 13.16
CA HIS A 70 6.93 -1.85 12.25
C HIS A 70 6.96 -0.32 12.33
N LEU A 71 5.79 0.33 12.34
CA LEU A 71 5.68 1.79 12.50
C LEU A 71 6.30 2.26 13.83
N SER A 72 5.99 1.61 14.94
CA SER A 72 6.57 1.94 16.26
C SER A 72 8.08 1.81 16.29
N ARG A 73 8.61 0.74 15.66
CA ARG A 73 10.05 0.52 15.55
C ARG A 73 10.72 1.64 14.75
N LEU A 74 10.20 1.97 13.56
CA LEU A 74 10.75 3.07 12.75
C LEU A 74 10.63 4.41 13.47
N THR A 75 9.52 4.67 14.16
CA THR A 75 9.33 5.91 14.94
C THR A 75 10.44 6.06 15.99
N THR A 76 10.76 4.98 16.71
CA THR A 76 11.84 4.98 17.70
C THR A 76 13.21 5.19 17.06
N GLN A 77 13.48 4.51 15.95
CA GLN A 77 14.76 4.60 15.24
C GLN A 77 14.98 6.02 14.66
N ILE A 78 13.96 6.58 14.00
CA ILE A 78 14.01 7.94 13.41
C ILE A 78 14.19 9.00 14.51
N ALA A 79 13.43 8.88 15.62
CA ALA A 79 13.57 9.80 16.75
C ALA A 79 14.96 9.72 17.41
N GLY A 80 15.59 8.55 17.39
CA GLY A 80 16.94 8.32 17.92
C GLY A 80 18.09 8.60 16.93
N GLY A 81 17.80 8.95 15.66
CA GLY A 81 18.80 9.10 14.60
C GLY A 81 19.55 7.80 14.28
N THR A 82 18.87 6.67 14.44
CA THR A 82 19.40 5.31 14.24
C THR A 82 18.60 4.52 13.21
N GLU A 83 17.83 5.22 12.39
CA GLU A 83 17.08 4.62 11.31
C GLU A 83 17.98 3.92 10.29
N PRO A 84 17.48 2.88 9.58
CA PRO A 84 18.22 2.23 8.51
C PRO A 84 18.50 3.16 7.33
N ASP A 85 19.55 2.85 6.56
CA ASP A 85 19.93 3.62 5.37
C ASP A 85 18.85 3.58 4.30
N VAL A 86 18.25 2.40 4.07
CA VAL A 86 17.09 2.24 3.18
C VAL A 86 15.92 1.69 3.97
N MET A 87 14.75 2.28 3.80
CA MET A 87 13.54 1.88 4.50
C MET A 87 12.37 1.73 3.54
N GLN A 88 11.65 0.61 3.63
CA GLN A 88 10.30 0.55 3.13
C GLN A 88 9.41 1.37 4.06
N THR A 89 8.75 2.38 3.53
CA THR A 89 7.85 3.27 4.28
C THR A 89 6.46 3.28 3.64
N ASN A 90 5.45 3.65 4.42
CA ASN A 90 4.10 3.81 3.88
C ASN A 90 3.88 5.29 3.55
N TRP A 91 3.18 5.55 2.45
CA TRP A 91 2.88 6.89 1.99
C TRP A 91 2.18 7.76 3.05
N ASN A 92 1.23 7.21 3.80
CA ASN A 92 0.52 7.92 4.86
C ASN A 92 1.38 8.21 6.11
N TRP A 93 2.63 7.74 6.14
CA TRP A 93 3.59 8.10 7.19
C TRP A 93 4.38 9.39 6.87
N LEU A 94 4.27 9.92 5.65
CA LEU A 94 4.89 11.21 5.30
C LEU A 94 4.47 12.34 6.26
N PRO A 95 3.18 12.51 6.59
CA PRO A 95 2.77 13.50 7.58
C PRO A 95 3.33 13.26 8.99
N ILE A 96 3.69 12.02 9.33
CA ILE A 96 4.27 11.67 10.63
C ILE A 96 5.76 12.01 10.68
N PHE A 97 6.50 11.60 9.66
CA PHE A 97 7.97 11.65 9.69
C PHE A 97 8.56 12.84 8.94
N SER A 98 7.85 13.42 7.98
CA SER A 98 8.41 14.41 7.06
C SER A 98 7.42 15.49 6.64
N LYS A 99 6.80 16.17 7.61
CA LYS A 99 5.81 17.25 7.38
C LYS A 99 6.35 18.38 6.51
N ASP A 100 7.62 18.72 6.66
CA ASP A 100 8.32 19.79 5.93
C ASP A 100 9.22 19.26 4.80
N GLY A 101 9.17 17.97 4.53
CA GLY A 101 10.00 17.29 3.54
C GLY A 101 11.45 17.02 4.00
N THR A 102 11.77 17.23 5.29
CA THR A 102 13.14 17.04 5.81
C THR A 102 13.31 15.79 6.67
N GLY A 103 12.29 14.98 6.81
CA GLY A 103 12.32 13.77 7.64
C GLY A 103 13.08 12.60 7.02
N PHE A 104 13.22 12.60 5.70
CA PHE A 104 14.03 11.65 4.93
C PHE A 104 15.08 12.37 4.10
N TYR A 105 16.06 11.65 3.59
CA TYR A 105 17.02 12.19 2.63
C TYR A 105 16.30 12.57 1.33
N ASN A 106 16.63 13.73 0.77
CA ASN A 106 16.03 14.18 -0.48
C ASN A 106 16.60 13.41 -1.68
N LEU A 107 15.81 12.51 -2.26
CA LEU A 107 16.24 11.65 -3.37
C LEU A 107 16.59 12.40 -4.65
N PHE A 108 16.10 13.63 -4.85
CA PHE A 108 16.57 14.48 -5.97
C PHE A 108 18.06 14.84 -5.87
N SER A 109 18.64 14.77 -4.65
CA SER A 109 20.08 15.04 -4.45
C SER A 109 20.98 13.87 -4.87
N VAL A 110 20.43 12.69 -5.12
CA VAL A 110 21.14 11.47 -5.58
C VAL A 110 20.51 10.91 -6.86
N LYS A 111 19.90 11.78 -7.65
CA LYS A 111 19.21 11.41 -8.90
C LYS A 111 20.13 10.76 -9.96
N GLU A 112 21.44 10.94 -9.86
CA GLU A 112 22.42 10.32 -10.78
C GLU A 112 22.52 8.81 -10.55
N GLN A 113 22.19 8.32 -9.34
CA GLN A 113 22.15 6.89 -8.99
C GLN A 113 20.75 6.30 -9.15
N LEU A 114 19.74 7.12 -9.51
CA LEU A 114 18.34 6.73 -9.61
C LEU A 114 17.79 7.02 -10.99
N ASP A 115 17.36 6.02 -11.72
CA ASP A 115 16.67 6.23 -13.00
C ASP A 115 15.20 6.66 -12.75
N LEU A 116 15.02 7.93 -12.40
CA LEU A 116 13.70 8.52 -12.13
C LEU A 116 12.83 8.64 -13.38
N ALA A 117 13.41 8.53 -14.59
CA ALA A 117 12.65 8.58 -15.84
C ALA A 117 11.75 7.34 -16.03
N GLN A 118 11.96 6.28 -15.25
CA GLN A 118 11.10 5.09 -15.24
C GLN A 118 9.75 5.31 -14.54
N PHE A 119 9.55 6.43 -13.86
CA PHE A 119 8.36 6.72 -13.05
C PHE A 119 7.60 7.91 -13.61
N ASP A 120 6.27 7.83 -13.64
CA ASP A 120 5.45 8.99 -14.00
C ASP A 120 5.71 10.13 -12.98
N PRO A 121 5.99 11.36 -13.45
CA PRO A 121 6.19 12.51 -12.58
C PRO A 121 5.05 12.75 -11.59
N LYS A 122 3.80 12.39 -11.93
CA LYS A 122 2.65 12.49 -11.02
C LYS A 122 2.76 11.56 -9.84
N GLU A 123 3.33 10.35 -10.03
CA GLU A 123 3.55 9.40 -8.95
C GLU A 123 4.66 9.88 -8.02
N LEU A 124 5.75 10.40 -8.57
CA LEU A 124 6.82 11.01 -7.76
C LEU A 124 6.33 12.25 -6.99
N GLN A 125 5.40 13.02 -7.57
CA GLN A 125 4.81 14.18 -6.90
C GLN A 125 4.05 13.79 -5.63
N GLN A 126 3.41 12.61 -5.57
CA GLN A 126 2.68 12.14 -4.39
C GLN A 126 3.60 11.87 -3.18
N THR A 127 4.88 11.60 -3.42
CA THR A 127 5.90 11.38 -2.38
C THR A 127 6.87 12.55 -2.23
N THR A 128 6.59 13.67 -2.92
CA THR A 128 7.34 14.92 -2.84
C THR A 128 6.67 15.86 -1.85
N VAL A 129 7.40 16.26 -0.82
CA VAL A 129 6.95 17.21 0.21
C VAL A 129 7.84 18.46 0.16
N ASN A 130 7.24 19.62 -0.03
CA ASN A 130 7.98 20.91 -0.13
C ASN A 130 9.17 20.86 -1.11
N GLY A 131 8.95 20.25 -2.28
CA GLY A 131 9.97 20.15 -3.34
C GLY A 131 11.08 19.12 -3.08
N LYS A 132 10.96 18.29 -2.04
CA LYS A 132 11.91 17.21 -1.72
C LYS A 132 11.27 15.86 -1.91
N LEU A 133 11.87 15.01 -2.72
CA LEU A 133 11.43 13.64 -2.96
C LEU A 133 11.83 12.77 -1.76
N ASN A 134 10.84 12.33 -0.98
CA ASN A 134 11.03 11.61 0.28
C ASN A 134 11.05 10.10 0.14
N GLY A 135 10.70 9.58 -1.01
CA GLY A 135 10.74 8.16 -1.33
C GLY A 135 10.30 7.91 -2.77
N ILE A 136 10.73 6.79 -3.35
CA ILE A 136 10.24 6.33 -4.65
C ILE A 136 9.10 5.37 -4.41
N PRO A 137 7.88 5.65 -4.92
CA PRO A 137 6.76 4.74 -4.79
C PRO A 137 7.06 3.44 -5.55
N ILE A 138 6.88 2.30 -4.88
CA ILE A 138 7.15 0.97 -5.46
C ILE A 138 6.01 0.57 -6.38
N SER A 139 4.77 0.76 -5.90
CA SER A 139 3.53 0.41 -6.60
C SER A 139 2.42 1.35 -6.16
N VAL A 140 1.37 1.41 -6.94
CA VAL A 140 0.09 1.98 -6.52
C VAL A 140 -0.87 0.86 -6.16
N THR A 141 -1.84 1.19 -5.35
CA THR A 141 -2.89 0.26 -4.96
C THR A 141 -4.22 0.97 -4.87
N ALA A 142 -5.27 0.23 -5.19
CA ALA A 142 -6.64 0.69 -5.11
C ALA A 142 -7.47 -0.30 -4.29
N ARG A 143 -8.47 0.21 -3.58
CA ARG A 143 -9.49 -0.63 -2.98
C ARG A 143 -10.61 -0.87 -3.99
N ILE A 144 -10.87 -2.14 -4.26
CA ILE A 144 -11.88 -2.60 -5.21
C ILE A 144 -12.59 -3.83 -4.66
N PHE A 145 -13.68 -4.21 -5.30
CA PHE A 145 -14.48 -5.34 -4.86
C PHE A 145 -13.98 -6.65 -5.43
N TYR A 146 -13.92 -7.64 -4.56
CA TYR A 146 -13.70 -9.04 -4.89
C TYR A 146 -14.79 -9.90 -4.26
N PHE A 147 -15.29 -10.86 -5.02
CA PHE A 147 -16.38 -11.73 -4.60
C PHE A 147 -15.99 -13.19 -4.70
N ASN A 148 -16.49 -13.99 -3.76
CA ASN A 148 -16.41 -15.45 -3.80
C ASN A 148 -17.39 -15.98 -4.85
N ASP A 149 -16.86 -16.45 -5.99
CA ASP A 149 -17.63 -16.85 -7.16
C ASP A 149 -18.65 -17.95 -6.84
N ALA A 150 -18.25 -18.96 -6.06
CA ALA A 150 -19.11 -20.08 -5.71
C ALA A 150 -20.31 -19.67 -4.84
N ILE A 151 -20.11 -18.75 -3.90
CA ILE A 151 -21.17 -18.35 -2.96
C ILE A 151 -22.15 -17.37 -3.61
N TRP A 152 -21.67 -16.44 -4.42
CA TRP A 152 -22.54 -15.55 -5.20
C TRP A 152 -23.39 -16.33 -6.20
N ALA A 153 -22.82 -17.33 -6.88
CA ALA A 153 -23.57 -18.24 -7.75
C ALA A 153 -24.63 -19.03 -6.96
N LYS A 154 -24.31 -19.50 -5.74
CA LYS A 154 -25.26 -20.20 -4.86
C LYS A 154 -26.40 -19.29 -4.40
N ALA A 155 -26.14 -17.99 -4.19
CA ALA A 155 -27.16 -16.98 -3.91
C ALA A 155 -28.05 -16.71 -5.15
N GLY A 156 -27.57 -17.04 -6.36
CA GLY A 156 -28.26 -16.78 -7.62
C GLY A 156 -28.30 -15.27 -7.93
N LEU A 157 -27.25 -14.57 -7.61
CA LEU A 157 -27.09 -13.13 -7.85
C LEU A 157 -25.92 -12.86 -8.78
N GLU A 158 -26.08 -11.85 -9.62
CA GLU A 158 -24.97 -11.18 -10.30
C GLU A 158 -24.22 -10.26 -9.33
N TYR A 159 -22.96 -9.95 -9.63
CA TYR A 159 -22.18 -8.99 -8.83
C TYR A 159 -22.74 -7.58 -8.96
N PRO A 160 -22.87 -6.83 -7.84
CA PRO A 160 -23.56 -5.54 -7.83
C PRO A 160 -22.78 -4.48 -8.62
N LYS A 161 -23.48 -3.81 -9.56
CA LYS A 161 -22.97 -2.68 -10.35
C LYS A 161 -23.39 -1.33 -9.79
N THR A 162 -24.40 -1.34 -8.92
CA THR A 162 -24.96 -0.16 -8.29
C THR A 162 -25.00 -0.32 -6.77
N TRP A 163 -25.10 0.79 -6.06
CA TRP A 163 -25.26 0.78 -4.59
C TRP A 163 -26.57 0.10 -4.17
N ASP A 164 -27.65 0.31 -4.94
CA ASP A 164 -28.94 -0.32 -4.65
C ASP A 164 -28.87 -1.85 -4.79
N GLU A 165 -28.18 -2.35 -5.81
CA GLU A 165 -27.95 -3.80 -5.97
C GLU A 165 -27.11 -4.35 -4.83
N LEU A 166 -26.07 -3.65 -4.38
CA LEU A 166 -25.26 -4.07 -3.22
C LEU A 166 -26.09 -4.12 -1.94
N LEU A 167 -26.91 -3.07 -1.70
CA LEU A 167 -27.76 -2.99 -0.52
C LEU A 167 -28.89 -4.05 -0.53
N ALA A 168 -29.38 -4.42 -1.71
CA ALA A 168 -30.39 -5.48 -1.85
C ALA A 168 -29.81 -6.89 -1.69
N ALA A 169 -28.55 -7.10 -2.00
CA ALA A 169 -27.92 -8.42 -1.96
C ALA A 169 -27.96 -9.06 -0.57
N GLY A 170 -27.81 -8.27 0.50
CA GLY A 170 -27.79 -8.79 1.86
C GLY A 170 -29.05 -9.53 2.25
N LYS A 171 -30.23 -8.99 1.91
CA LYS A 171 -31.50 -9.65 2.15
C LYS A 171 -31.58 -11.01 1.43
N VAL A 172 -31.16 -11.09 0.18
CA VAL A 172 -31.17 -12.32 -0.61
C VAL A 172 -30.21 -13.36 -0.01
N PHE A 173 -29.03 -12.93 0.42
CA PHE A 173 -28.08 -13.81 1.10
C PHE A 173 -28.67 -14.41 2.36
N LYS A 174 -29.26 -13.58 3.22
CA LYS A 174 -29.93 -14.02 4.43
C LYS A 174 -31.06 -15.02 4.16
N GLU A 175 -31.94 -14.71 3.21
CA GLU A 175 -33.12 -15.54 2.87
C GLU A 175 -32.72 -16.88 2.24
N LYS A 176 -31.73 -16.90 1.35
CA LYS A 176 -31.36 -18.11 0.59
C LYS A 176 -30.27 -18.94 1.24
N LEU A 177 -29.33 -18.32 1.94
CA LEU A 177 -28.14 -18.99 2.45
C LEU A 177 -28.11 -19.10 3.97
N GLY A 178 -28.80 -18.19 4.68
CA GLY A 178 -28.86 -18.14 6.14
C GLY A 178 -28.16 -16.93 6.76
N ASP A 179 -28.40 -16.71 8.06
CA ASP A 179 -27.96 -15.52 8.81
C ASP A 179 -26.44 -15.36 8.91
N GLN A 180 -25.67 -16.44 8.70
CA GLN A 180 -24.21 -16.38 8.76
C GLN A 180 -23.57 -15.94 7.44
N TYR A 181 -24.32 -15.86 6.34
CA TYR A 181 -23.79 -15.47 5.02
C TYR A 181 -23.98 -14.00 4.74
N TYR A 182 -22.90 -13.33 4.39
CA TYR A 182 -22.90 -11.91 4.06
C TYR A 182 -22.28 -11.66 2.66
N PRO A 183 -22.87 -10.78 1.84
CA PRO A 183 -22.29 -10.38 0.55
C PRO A 183 -20.84 -9.92 0.62
N VAL A 184 -20.50 -9.14 1.66
CA VAL A 184 -19.15 -8.66 1.92
C VAL A 184 -18.82 -8.64 3.40
N VAL A 185 -17.53 -8.70 3.72
CA VAL A 185 -16.99 -8.40 5.03
C VAL A 185 -15.96 -7.29 4.90
N LEU A 186 -15.99 -6.34 5.81
CA LEU A 186 -15.16 -5.14 5.79
C LEU A 186 -14.57 -4.91 7.18
N GLU A 187 -13.28 -4.66 7.24
CA GLU A 187 -12.64 -4.13 8.44
C GLU A 187 -12.90 -2.62 8.57
N HIS A 188 -12.58 -2.01 9.70
CA HIS A 188 -12.90 -0.59 9.96
C HIS A 188 -12.38 0.35 8.87
N GLN A 189 -11.13 0.16 8.44
CA GLN A 189 -10.52 0.97 7.39
C GLN A 189 -11.20 0.78 6.03
N ASP A 190 -11.62 -0.46 5.71
CA ASP A 190 -12.31 -0.79 4.47
C ASP A 190 -13.69 -0.16 4.44
N THR A 191 -14.41 -0.23 5.56
CA THR A 191 -15.73 0.37 5.74
C THR A 191 -15.66 1.89 5.60
N LEU A 192 -14.71 2.53 6.27
CA LEU A 192 -14.47 3.97 6.17
C LEU A 192 -14.23 4.40 4.73
N ALA A 193 -13.36 3.68 4.02
CA ALA A 193 -13.01 3.97 2.64
C ALA A 193 -14.17 3.71 1.67
N LEU A 194 -14.96 2.67 1.89
CA LEU A 194 -16.11 2.36 1.05
C LEU A 194 -17.22 3.41 1.17
N ILE A 195 -17.58 3.80 2.40
CA ILE A 195 -18.62 4.83 2.59
C ILE A 195 -18.11 6.19 2.08
N ARG A 196 -16.83 6.51 2.26
CA ARG A 196 -16.23 7.69 1.63
C ARG A 196 -16.40 7.67 0.11
N SER A 197 -16.24 6.51 -0.54
CA SER A 197 -16.47 6.37 -1.99
C SER A 197 -17.89 6.78 -2.37
N TYR A 198 -18.90 6.28 -1.66
CA TYR A 198 -20.29 6.68 -1.84
C TYR A 198 -20.49 8.21 -1.69
N MET A 199 -19.94 8.80 -0.64
CA MET A 199 -20.04 10.24 -0.38
C MET A 199 -19.36 11.07 -1.49
N THR A 200 -18.21 10.65 -1.96
CA THR A 200 -17.50 11.31 -3.07
C THR A 200 -18.30 11.24 -4.37
N GLN A 201 -18.87 10.08 -4.68
CA GLN A 201 -19.74 9.92 -5.85
C GLN A 201 -20.96 10.85 -5.79
N LYS A 202 -21.55 11.00 -4.61
CA LYS A 202 -22.77 11.79 -4.42
C LYS A 202 -22.51 13.29 -4.42
N TYR A 203 -21.48 13.72 -3.69
CA TYR A 203 -21.27 15.14 -3.43
C TYR A 203 -20.10 15.74 -4.22
N ASN A 204 -19.22 14.92 -4.77
CA ASN A 204 -18.02 15.34 -5.50
C ASN A 204 -17.15 16.33 -4.71
N ILE A 205 -16.95 16.07 -3.41
CA ILE A 205 -16.11 16.85 -2.49
C ILE A 205 -15.09 15.94 -1.80
N PRO A 206 -13.91 16.46 -1.41
CA PRO A 206 -12.95 15.71 -0.62
C PRO A 206 -13.50 15.47 0.80
N THR A 207 -12.98 14.46 1.49
CA THR A 207 -13.35 14.20 2.89
C THR A 207 -12.65 15.16 3.86
N ILE A 208 -11.44 15.62 3.51
CA ILE A 208 -10.59 16.48 4.34
C ILE A 208 -10.29 17.76 3.59
N ASP A 209 -10.50 18.87 4.29
CA ASP A 209 -10.08 20.21 3.91
C ASP A 209 -8.72 20.50 4.59
N GLU A 210 -7.62 20.20 3.87
CA GLU A 210 -6.28 20.38 4.42
C GLU A 210 -5.94 21.84 4.71
N ALA A 211 -6.47 22.77 3.91
CA ALA A 211 -6.22 24.20 4.11
C ALA A 211 -6.78 24.70 5.43
N ASN A 212 -7.96 24.20 5.82
CA ASN A 212 -8.62 24.54 7.08
C ASN A 212 -8.36 23.50 8.18
N LYS A 213 -7.60 22.44 7.91
CA LYS A 213 -7.18 21.39 8.85
C LYS A 213 -8.37 20.73 9.56
N LYS A 214 -9.39 20.37 8.78
CA LYS A 214 -10.65 19.79 9.28
C LYS A 214 -11.29 18.86 8.24
N PHE A 215 -12.33 18.18 8.66
CA PHE A 215 -13.21 17.51 7.72
C PHE A 215 -13.96 18.51 6.82
N ALA A 216 -14.19 18.12 5.56
CA ALA A 216 -14.90 18.96 4.60
C ALA A 216 -16.42 18.72 4.58
N TYR A 217 -16.89 17.60 5.14
CA TYR A 217 -18.32 17.27 5.18
C TYR A 217 -19.08 18.13 6.17
N SER A 218 -20.33 18.49 5.79
CA SER A 218 -21.27 19.14 6.70
C SER A 218 -21.76 18.17 7.79
N PRO A 219 -22.37 18.66 8.88
CA PRO A 219 -22.99 17.79 9.88
C PRO A 219 -24.00 16.81 9.29
N GLU A 220 -24.82 17.25 8.35
CA GLU A 220 -25.85 16.43 7.66
C GLU A 220 -25.21 15.35 6.80
N GLN A 221 -24.09 15.66 6.13
CA GLN A 221 -23.33 14.69 5.34
C GLN A 221 -22.68 13.64 6.25
N TRP A 222 -22.23 13.99 7.44
CA TRP A 222 -21.75 13.00 8.42
C TRP A 222 -22.88 12.11 8.95
N VAL A 223 -24.09 12.65 9.14
CA VAL A 223 -25.26 11.83 9.47
C VAL A 223 -25.56 10.85 8.35
N GLU A 224 -25.53 11.29 7.09
CA GLU A 224 -25.72 10.40 5.94
C GLU A 224 -24.62 9.33 5.86
N PHE A 225 -23.37 9.70 6.11
CA PHE A 225 -22.23 8.77 6.15
C PHE A 225 -22.48 7.61 7.13
N PHE A 226 -22.86 7.91 8.37
CA PHE A 226 -23.14 6.88 9.37
C PHE A 226 -24.51 6.19 9.17
N THR A 227 -25.46 6.84 8.51
CA THR A 227 -26.70 6.20 8.04
C THR A 227 -26.40 5.13 7.01
N MET A 228 -25.49 5.38 6.05
CA MET A 228 -25.07 4.37 5.09
C MET A 228 -24.44 3.17 5.79
N TYR A 229 -23.53 3.38 6.78
CA TYR A 229 -22.99 2.30 7.61
C TYR A 229 -24.11 1.45 8.22
N LYS A 230 -25.03 2.11 8.93
CA LYS A 230 -26.15 1.41 9.59
C LYS A 230 -27.03 0.66 8.58
N THR A 231 -27.30 1.26 7.42
CA THR A 231 -28.08 0.64 6.33
C THR A 231 -27.40 -0.62 5.82
N MET A 232 -26.08 -0.62 5.64
CA MET A 232 -25.34 -1.82 5.21
C MET A 232 -25.45 -2.96 6.23
N VAL A 233 -25.37 -2.64 7.53
CA VAL A 233 -25.53 -3.63 8.61
C VAL A 233 -27.00 -4.11 8.71
N ASP A 234 -27.96 -3.21 8.75
CA ASP A 234 -29.39 -3.52 8.88
C ASP A 234 -29.92 -4.35 7.70
N ASN A 235 -29.44 -4.07 6.49
CA ASN A 235 -29.77 -4.83 5.27
C ASN A 235 -28.94 -6.12 5.12
N HIS A 236 -28.16 -6.49 6.12
CA HIS A 236 -27.38 -7.73 6.09
C HIS A 236 -26.32 -7.76 4.98
N VAL A 237 -25.84 -6.62 4.52
CA VAL A 237 -24.80 -6.54 3.47
C VAL A 237 -23.44 -6.94 4.04
N MET A 238 -23.18 -6.52 5.28
CA MET A 238 -21.97 -6.82 6.02
C MET A 238 -22.28 -7.11 7.49
N PRO A 239 -21.45 -7.90 8.20
CA PRO A 239 -21.63 -8.13 9.63
C PRO A 239 -21.41 -6.83 10.44
N SER A 240 -22.13 -6.70 11.55
CA SER A 240 -21.85 -5.67 12.54
C SER A 240 -20.47 -5.88 13.20
N THR A 241 -19.89 -4.82 13.77
CA THR A 241 -18.66 -4.94 14.56
C THR A 241 -18.81 -5.92 15.73
N LYS A 242 -19.99 -5.97 16.33
CA LYS A 242 -20.32 -6.92 17.41
C LYS A 242 -20.24 -8.36 16.94
N TYR A 243 -20.81 -8.68 15.76
CA TYR A 243 -20.74 -10.04 15.19
C TYR A 243 -19.31 -10.37 14.77
N TYR A 244 -18.61 -9.44 14.08
CA TYR A 244 -17.22 -9.63 13.69
C TYR A 244 -16.31 -9.92 14.88
N ALA A 245 -16.45 -9.16 15.97
CA ALA A 245 -15.65 -9.33 17.19
C ALA A 245 -15.83 -10.69 17.89
N SER A 246 -16.94 -11.41 17.64
CA SER A 246 -17.16 -12.74 18.21
C SER A 246 -16.19 -13.81 17.70
N PHE A 247 -15.50 -13.56 16.58
CA PHE A 247 -14.49 -14.48 16.01
C PHE A 247 -13.06 -14.22 16.52
N GLY A 248 -12.88 -13.28 17.44
CA GLY A 248 -11.58 -13.00 18.06
C GLY A 248 -10.74 -11.96 17.30
N LYS A 249 -9.42 -12.00 17.53
CA LYS A 249 -8.45 -11.03 16.97
C LYS A 249 -7.47 -11.73 16.00
N SER A 250 -7.99 -12.33 14.96
CA SER A 250 -7.18 -12.89 13.87
C SER A 250 -7.28 -12.00 12.64
N ASN A 251 -6.38 -12.18 11.68
CA ASN A 251 -6.57 -11.57 10.37
C ASN A 251 -7.85 -12.11 9.73
N MET A 252 -8.61 -11.25 9.06
CA MET A 252 -9.90 -11.62 8.45
C MET A 252 -9.80 -12.88 7.56
N TYR A 253 -8.75 -12.98 6.76
CA TYR A 253 -8.53 -14.12 5.85
C TYR A 253 -8.19 -15.45 6.55
N GLU A 254 -7.92 -15.44 7.86
CA GLU A 254 -7.67 -16.64 8.70
C GLU A 254 -8.89 -17.04 9.51
N MET A 255 -9.94 -16.23 9.49
CA MET A 255 -11.18 -16.51 10.23
C MET A 255 -12.02 -17.58 9.52
N LYS A 256 -12.64 -18.47 10.29
CA LYS A 256 -13.46 -19.56 9.75
C LYS A 256 -14.55 -19.09 8.79
N PRO A 257 -15.33 -18.03 9.07
CA PRO A 257 -16.35 -17.58 8.14
C PRO A 257 -15.81 -17.16 6.76
N TRP A 258 -14.60 -16.56 6.72
CA TRP A 258 -13.94 -16.27 5.46
C TRP A 258 -13.51 -17.55 4.73
N ILE A 259 -12.81 -18.44 5.42
CA ILE A 259 -12.31 -19.70 4.87
C ILE A 259 -13.46 -20.57 4.31
N ASN A 260 -14.60 -20.60 5.00
CA ASN A 260 -15.80 -21.34 4.60
C ASN A 260 -16.64 -20.62 3.53
N GLY A 261 -16.34 -19.36 3.19
CA GLY A 261 -17.09 -18.54 2.25
C GLY A 261 -18.40 -17.98 2.80
N GLU A 262 -18.63 -18.02 4.10
CA GLU A 262 -19.79 -17.38 4.75
C GLU A 262 -19.74 -15.85 4.54
N TRP A 263 -18.55 -15.29 4.47
CA TRP A 263 -18.25 -13.93 4.06
C TRP A 263 -17.85 -13.96 2.59
N ALA A 264 -18.78 -13.61 1.71
CA ALA A 264 -18.71 -13.92 0.29
C ALA A 264 -18.06 -12.83 -0.57
N GLY A 265 -17.39 -11.87 0.03
CA GLY A 265 -16.70 -10.80 -0.70
C GLY A 265 -16.03 -9.80 0.23
N THR A 266 -15.26 -8.91 -0.36
CA THR A 266 -14.58 -7.83 0.37
C THR A 266 -14.28 -6.64 -0.53
N TYR A 267 -14.10 -5.46 0.05
CA TYR A 267 -13.56 -4.25 -0.57
C TYR A 267 -12.14 -4.03 -0.07
N MET A 268 -11.16 -4.49 -0.83
CA MET A 268 -9.79 -4.66 -0.36
C MET A 268 -8.76 -4.16 -1.39
N TRP A 269 -7.53 -3.94 -0.93
CA TRP A 269 -6.41 -3.58 -1.78
C TRP A 269 -6.12 -4.67 -2.83
N ASN A 270 -6.09 -4.29 -4.11
CA ASN A 270 -5.72 -5.20 -5.19
C ASN A 270 -4.36 -5.87 -4.94
N SER A 271 -3.40 -5.15 -4.37
CA SER A 271 -2.05 -5.65 -4.09
C SER A 271 -1.97 -6.74 -3.01
N THR A 272 -3.06 -7.01 -2.28
CA THR A 272 -3.08 -8.01 -1.19
C THR A 272 -4.06 -9.16 -1.43
N ILE A 273 -4.78 -9.13 -2.54
CA ILE A 273 -5.93 -10.02 -2.74
C ILE A 273 -5.58 -11.50 -2.83
N THR A 274 -4.38 -11.83 -3.32
CA THR A 274 -3.92 -13.22 -3.47
C THR A 274 -3.99 -13.97 -2.15
N LYS A 275 -3.51 -13.38 -1.05
CA LYS A 275 -3.53 -14.03 0.27
C LYS A 275 -4.95 -14.28 0.79
N TYR A 276 -5.93 -13.46 0.40
CA TYR A 276 -7.34 -13.66 0.76
C TYR A 276 -7.95 -14.81 -0.05
N SER A 277 -7.62 -14.89 -1.34
CA SER A 277 -8.09 -15.96 -2.23
C SER A 277 -7.50 -17.32 -1.86
N ASP A 278 -6.22 -17.36 -1.48
CA ASP A 278 -5.51 -18.61 -1.16
C ASP A 278 -6.04 -19.28 0.11
N ASN A 279 -6.65 -18.53 1.01
CA ASN A 279 -7.23 -19.05 2.26
C ASN A 279 -8.67 -19.56 2.12
N LEU A 280 -9.31 -19.40 0.95
CA LEU A 280 -10.65 -19.96 0.74
C LEU A 280 -10.61 -21.47 0.58
N THR A 281 -11.64 -22.14 1.10
CA THR A 281 -11.86 -23.58 0.85
C THR A 281 -12.08 -23.82 -0.64
N LYS A 282 -11.22 -24.61 -1.25
CA LYS A 282 -11.29 -24.95 -2.67
C LYS A 282 -12.59 -25.73 -2.99
N PRO A 283 -13.21 -25.54 -4.18
CA PRO A 283 -12.66 -24.83 -5.35
C PRO A 283 -12.93 -23.31 -5.39
N ALA A 284 -13.54 -22.71 -4.36
CA ALA A 284 -13.89 -21.31 -4.33
C ALA A 284 -12.64 -20.42 -4.54
N LYS A 285 -12.84 -19.33 -5.25
CA LYS A 285 -11.83 -18.30 -5.51
C LYS A 285 -12.45 -16.92 -5.46
N LEU A 286 -11.63 -15.90 -5.26
CA LEU A 286 -12.03 -14.52 -5.42
C LEU A 286 -11.93 -14.11 -6.89
N VAL A 287 -12.96 -13.45 -7.36
CA VAL A 287 -12.99 -12.82 -8.68
C VAL A 287 -13.21 -11.31 -8.52
N LEU A 288 -12.67 -10.55 -9.45
CA LEU A 288 -12.89 -9.12 -9.53
C LEU A 288 -14.37 -8.84 -9.80
N GLY A 289 -14.97 -7.95 -9.00
CA GLY A 289 -16.33 -7.48 -9.20
C GLY A 289 -16.41 -6.08 -9.78
N PRO A 290 -17.57 -5.67 -10.29
CA PRO A 290 -17.82 -4.30 -10.68
C PRO A 290 -17.63 -3.33 -9.50
N TYR A 291 -17.34 -2.07 -9.81
CA TYR A 291 -17.33 -1.00 -8.82
C TYR A 291 -18.70 -0.34 -8.77
N PRO A 292 -19.44 -0.39 -7.65
CA PRO A 292 -20.77 0.22 -7.57
C PRO A 292 -20.71 1.73 -7.79
N MET A 293 -21.49 2.22 -8.74
CA MET A 293 -21.54 3.64 -9.11
C MET A 293 -22.94 4.23 -8.91
N LEU A 294 -22.97 5.46 -8.42
CA LEU A 294 -24.20 6.28 -8.47
C LEU A 294 -24.41 6.83 -9.88
N PRO A 295 -25.65 6.92 -10.37
CA PRO A 295 -25.93 7.52 -11.66
C PRO A 295 -25.38 8.95 -11.78
N GLY A 296 -24.59 9.22 -12.83
CA GLY A 296 -24.01 10.54 -13.07
C GLY A 296 -22.84 10.93 -12.17
N ALA A 297 -22.30 10.02 -11.38
CA ALA A 297 -21.11 10.29 -10.56
C ALA A 297 -19.93 10.72 -11.45
N LYS A 298 -19.28 11.82 -11.06
CA LYS A 298 -18.13 12.42 -11.77
C LYS A 298 -16.80 11.85 -11.32
N ASP A 299 -16.78 11.26 -10.14
CA ASP A 299 -15.62 10.62 -9.50
C ASP A 299 -16.09 9.35 -8.80
N ALA A 300 -15.39 8.26 -8.97
CA ALA A 300 -15.72 6.98 -8.34
C ALA A 300 -15.51 6.99 -6.82
N GLY A 301 -14.86 8.00 -6.29
CA GLY A 301 -14.44 8.04 -4.90
C GLY A 301 -13.41 6.95 -4.57
N LEU A 302 -12.66 6.52 -5.58
CA LEU A 302 -11.72 5.42 -5.43
C LEU A 302 -10.65 5.76 -4.39
N PHE A 303 -10.41 4.83 -3.47
CA PHE A 303 -9.25 4.96 -2.60
C PHE A 303 -8.03 4.39 -3.30
N PHE A 304 -7.32 5.27 -3.98
CA PHE A 304 -6.13 5.01 -4.77
C PHE A 304 -4.95 5.77 -4.17
N LYS A 305 -3.83 5.09 -3.93
CA LYS A 305 -2.64 5.70 -3.32
C LYS A 305 -1.36 4.94 -3.66
N PRO A 306 -0.18 5.55 -3.49
CA PRO A 306 1.07 4.79 -3.39
C PRO A 306 0.95 3.73 -2.29
N ALA A 307 1.23 2.47 -2.63
CA ALA A 307 1.09 1.37 -1.68
C ALA A 307 2.19 1.44 -0.62
N GLN A 308 3.40 1.62 -1.09
CA GLN A 308 4.62 1.68 -0.30
C GLN A 308 5.68 2.40 -1.12
N MET A 309 6.67 2.92 -0.44
CA MET A 309 7.80 3.58 -1.07
C MET A 309 9.11 3.15 -0.42
N LEU A 310 10.23 3.29 -1.14
CA LEU A 310 11.58 3.18 -0.58
C LEU A 310 12.11 4.57 -0.30
N SER A 311 12.45 4.80 0.96
CA SER A 311 13.02 6.06 1.46
C SER A 311 14.45 5.83 1.92
N ILE A 312 15.27 6.89 1.87
CA ILE A 312 16.63 6.90 2.42
C ILE A 312 16.59 7.61 3.78
N GLY A 313 17.22 7.00 4.76
CA GLY A 313 17.36 7.57 6.11
C GLY A 313 18.07 8.93 6.08
N LYS A 314 17.53 9.90 6.82
CA LYS A 314 18.09 11.25 6.87
C LYS A 314 19.54 11.28 7.38
N SER A 315 19.86 10.40 8.31
CA SER A 315 21.17 10.34 8.98
C SER A 315 22.20 9.42 8.29
N THR A 316 21.82 8.79 7.16
CA THR A 316 22.75 7.90 6.43
C THR A 316 24.06 8.61 6.08
N LYS A 317 25.16 7.86 6.11
CA LYS A 317 26.47 8.30 5.62
C LYS A 317 26.76 7.85 4.19
N HIS A 318 25.88 7.02 3.63
CA HIS A 318 26.00 6.36 2.33
C HIS A 318 24.78 6.62 1.43
N PRO A 319 24.42 7.90 1.15
CA PRO A 319 23.21 8.21 0.39
C PRO A 319 23.28 7.74 -1.08
N GLN A 320 24.48 7.72 -1.67
CA GLN A 320 24.66 7.28 -3.05
C GLN A 320 24.49 5.77 -3.17
N GLU A 321 25.12 4.98 -2.30
CA GLU A 321 25.02 3.53 -2.26
C GLU A 321 23.60 3.10 -1.88
N SER A 322 22.94 3.84 -1.01
CA SER A 322 21.53 3.64 -0.70
C SER A 322 20.64 3.86 -1.93
N ALA A 323 20.93 4.88 -2.72
CA ALA A 323 20.22 5.15 -3.98
C ALA A 323 20.50 4.08 -5.04
N MET A 324 21.74 3.58 -5.14
CA MET A 324 22.10 2.44 -6.02
C MET A 324 21.29 1.19 -5.64
N LEU A 325 21.15 0.89 -4.34
CA LEU A 325 20.32 -0.23 -3.87
C LEU A 325 18.85 -0.04 -4.26
N ILE A 326 18.29 1.15 -4.06
CA ILE A 326 16.90 1.44 -4.46
C ILE A 326 16.73 1.26 -5.98
N ASN A 327 17.65 1.82 -6.78
CA ASN A 327 17.60 1.70 -8.24
C ASN A 327 17.71 0.25 -8.69
N PHE A 328 18.59 -0.53 -8.07
CA PHE A 328 18.70 -1.97 -8.34
C PHE A 328 17.38 -2.69 -8.08
N LEU A 329 16.79 -2.49 -6.92
CA LEU A 329 15.54 -3.16 -6.52
C LEU A 329 14.36 -2.82 -7.44
N LEU A 330 14.31 -1.59 -7.97
CA LEU A 330 13.14 -1.11 -8.72
C LEU A 330 13.31 -1.13 -10.24
N ASN A 331 14.55 -1.09 -10.76
CA ASN A 331 14.81 -0.90 -12.18
C ASN A 331 15.75 -1.94 -12.80
N SER A 332 16.58 -2.66 -12.01
CA SER A 332 17.46 -3.69 -12.57
C SER A 332 16.69 -4.97 -12.87
N LYS A 333 17.19 -5.72 -13.87
CA LYS A 333 16.56 -7.00 -14.25
C LYS A 333 16.51 -7.97 -13.07
N GLU A 334 17.64 -8.18 -12.42
CA GLU A 334 17.78 -9.18 -11.35
C GLU A 334 16.98 -8.77 -10.09
N GLY A 335 16.98 -7.49 -9.74
CA GLY A 335 16.20 -6.97 -8.62
C GLY A 335 14.70 -7.10 -8.87
N VAL A 336 14.23 -6.69 -10.04
CA VAL A 336 12.82 -6.77 -10.45
C VAL A 336 12.34 -8.22 -10.54
N GLU A 337 13.09 -9.11 -11.16
CA GLU A 337 12.74 -10.54 -11.27
C GLU A 337 12.72 -11.22 -9.89
N ALA A 338 13.64 -10.86 -8.99
CA ALA A 338 13.65 -11.40 -7.65
C ALA A 338 12.44 -10.95 -6.83
N LEU A 339 12.05 -9.67 -6.92
CA LEU A 339 10.93 -9.10 -6.15
C LEU A 339 9.56 -9.50 -6.70
N GLY A 340 9.42 -9.70 -8.01
CA GLY A 340 8.16 -10.03 -8.67
C GLY A 340 7.03 -9.08 -8.28
N LEU A 341 5.86 -9.63 -7.96
CA LEU A 341 4.65 -8.87 -7.57
C LEU A 341 4.40 -8.84 -6.04
N GLU A 342 5.37 -9.21 -5.21
CA GLU A 342 5.21 -9.26 -3.76
C GLU A 342 4.87 -7.90 -3.11
N ARG A 343 5.10 -6.81 -3.83
CA ARG A 343 4.75 -5.45 -3.41
C ARG A 343 3.70 -4.80 -4.31
N GLY A 344 2.97 -5.61 -5.07
CA GLY A 344 2.01 -5.15 -6.10
C GLY A 344 2.65 -4.95 -7.46
N VAL A 345 1.86 -4.48 -8.42
CA VAL A 345 2.34 -4.16 -9.77
C VAL A 345 3.29 -2.97 -9.67
N PRO A 346 4.55 -3.09 -10.12
CA PRO A 346 5.52 -2.00 -10.00
C PRO A 346 5.14 -0.79 -10.84
N LEU A 347 5.59 0.39 -10.41
CA LEU A 347 5.42 1.65 -11.15
C LEU A 347 6.54 1.90 -12.16
N SER A 348 7.70 1.31 -11.98
CA SER A 348 8.80 1.43 -12.94
C SER A 348 8.41 0.84 -14.30
N ALA A 349 8.48 1.64 -15.36
CA ALA A 349 8.16 1.23 -16.72
C ALA A 349 9.04 0.04 -17.19
N THR A 350 10.33 0.07 -16.83
CA THR A 350 11.25 -1.05 -17.09
C THR A 350 10.82 -2.30 -16.36
N ALA A 351 10.45 -2.20 -15.08
CA ALA A 351 10.00 -3.35 -14.30
C ALA A 351 8.71 -3.97 -14.86
N VAL A 352 7.72 -3.16 -15.23
CA VAL A 352 6.48 -3.63 -15.87
C VAL A 352 6.79 -4.37 -17.17
N THR A 353 7.67 -3.79 -18.02
CA THR A 353 8.05 -4.40 -19.29
C THR A 353 8.72 -5.76 -19.08
N GLN A 354 9.65 -5.86 -18.15
CA GLN A 354 10.37 -7.09 -17.83
C GLN A 354 9.44 -8.18 -17.27
N LEU A 355 8.60 -7.83 -16.29
CA LEU A 355 7.69 -8.78 -15.66
C LEU A 355 6.57 -9.24 -16.62
N ARG A 356 6.15 -8.42 -17.58
CA ARG A 356 5.26 -8.86 -18.65
C ARG A 356 5.97 -9.82 -19.61
N ALA A 357 7.19 -9.50 -20.02
CA ALA A 357 7.97 -10.35 -20.92
C ALA A 357 8.28 -11.73 -20.30
N SER A 358 8.49 -11.81 -18.99
CA SER A 358 8.69 -13.05 -18.25
C SER A 358 7.40 -13.80 -17.87
N GLY A 359 6.23 -13.25 -18.18
CA GLY A 359 4.93 -13.84 -17.87
C GLY A 359 4.55 -13.77 -16.37
N VAL A 360 5.24 -12.96 -15.58
CA VAL A 360 4.90 -12.71 -14.16
C VAL A 360 3.69 -11.79 -14.03
N ILE A 361 3.62 -10.73 -14.84
CA ILE A 361 2.41 -9.88 -14.95
C ILE A 361 1.49 -10.51 -15.99
N LYS A 362 0.31 -10.93 -15.55
CA LYS A 362 -0.77 -11.43 -16.40
C LYS A 362 -2.01 -10.58 -16.15
N ASP A 363 -2.65 -10.11 -17.21
CA ASP A 363 -3.80 -9.20 -17.07
C ASP A 363 -5.02 -9.86 -16.42
N GLU A 364 -5.13 -11.20 -16.50
CA GLU A 364 -6.17 -11.99 -15.84
C GLU A 364 -5.96 -12.20 -14.33
N ASP A 365 -4.77 -11.91 -13.79
CA ASP A 365 -4.53 -12.03 -12.35
C ASP A 365 -5.40 -11.02 -11.60
N PRO A 366 -6.14 -11.43 -10.55
CA PRO A 366 -7.06 -10.53 -9.84
C PRO A 366 -6.42 -9.23 -9.33
N SER A 367 -5.16 -9.28 -8.94
CA SER A 367 -4.41 -8.10 -8.50
C SER A 367 -4.16 -7.13 -9.65
N VAL A 368 -3.76 -7.64 -10.82
CA VAL A 368 -3.47 -6.85 -12.03
C VAL A 368 -4.76 -6.32 -12.64
N ALA A 369 -5.75 -7.20 -12.85
CA ALA A 369 -7.07 -6.84 -13.36
C ALA A 369 -7.73 -5.75 -12.50
N GLY A 370 -7.59 -5.88 -11.18
CA GLY A 370 -8.10 -4.90 -10.24
C GLY A 370 -7.44 -3.53 -10.35
N LEU A 371 -6.13 -3.48 -10.56
CA LEU A 371 -5.43 -2.22 -10.80
C LEU A 371 -5.85 -1.61 -12.13
N ASN A 372 -5.95 -2.41 -13.20
CA ASN A 372 -6.39 -1.93 -14.52
C ASN A 372 -7.80 -1.32 -14.44
N MET A 373 -8.76 -2.02 -13.78
CA MET A 373 -10.09 -1.46 -13.53
C MET A 373 -10.01 -0.13 -12.77
N ALA A 374 -9.20 -0.05 -11.72
CA ALA A 374 -9.06 1.17 -10.93
C ALA A 374 -8.56 2.36 -11.75
N LEU A 375 -7.64 2.11 -12.69
CA LEU A 375 -7.10 3.15 -13.58
C LEU A 375 -8.12 3.64 -14.61
N GLU A 376 -9.09 2.79 -15.01
CA GLU A 376 -10.17 3.14 -15.95
C GLU A 376 -11.32 3.91 -15.29
N LEU A 377 -11.53 3.75 -13.97
CA LEU A 377 -12.56 4.47 -13.24
C LEU A 377 -12.27 5.98 -13.18
N PRO A 378 -13.30 6.83 -13.23
CA PRO A 378 -13.10 8.27 -13.08
C PRO A 378 -12.63 8.58 -11.65
N HIS A 379 -11.38 8.94 -11.50
CA HIS A 379 -10.75 9.32 -10.21
C HIS A 379 -9.91 10.60 -10.40
N LYS A 380 -10.54 11.74 -10.17
CA LYS A 380 -9.88 13.05 -10.28
C LYS A 380 -9.43 13.57 -8.92
N MET A 381 -10.09 13.13 -7.88
CA MET A 381 -9.90 13.61 -6.53
C MET A 381 -8.82 12.79 -5.83
N THR A 382 -7.73 13.42 -5.46
CA THR A 382 -6.69 12.78 -4.65
C THR A 382 -7.18 12.58 -3.22
N THR A 383 -6.87 11.44 -2.64
CA THR A 383 -7.15 11.21 -1.21
C THR A 383 -6.07 11.87 -0.38
N SER A 384 -6.48 12.63 0.63
CA SER A 384 -5.56 13.19 1.61
C SER A 384 -4.84 12.08 2.38
N PRO A 385 -3.51 12.17 2.61
CA PRO A 385 -2.79 11.19 3.42
C PRO A 385 -3.30 11.12 4.87
N TYR A 386 -3.91 12.17 5.37
CA TYR A 386 -4.53 12.22 6.70
C TYR A 386 -5.82 11.39 6.80
N PHE A 387 -6.43 11.01 5.68
CA PHE A 387 -7.60 10.13 5.69
C PHE A 387 -7.28 8.73 6.24
N ASP A 388 -6.07 8.26 6.00
CA ASP A 388 -5.56 6.96 6.44
C ASP A 388 -4.73 7.09 7.75
N ASP A 389 -4.88 8.19 8.48
CA ASP A 389 -4.24 8.39 9.79
C ASP A 389 -4.77 7.34 10.79
N PRO A 390 -3.90 6.60 11.49
CA PRO A 390 -4.31 5.56 12.43
C PRO A 390 -5.29 6.04 13.51
N GLN A 391 -5.22 7.32 13.94
CA GLN A 391 -6.14 7.88 14.92
C GLN A 391 -7.53 8.16 14.33
N ILE A 392 -7.61 8.55 13.04
CA ILE A 392 -8.89 8.70 12.33
C ILE A 392 -9.54 7.34 12.13
N VAL A 393 -8.78 6.31 11.72
CA VAL A 393 -9.28 4.94 11.54
C VAL A 393 -9.75 4.36 12.88
N SER A 394 -9.00 4.55 13.95
CA SER A 394 -9.41 4.11 15.30
C SER A 394 -10.67 4.84 15.78
N LEU A 395 -10.74 6.15 15.60
CA LEU A 395 -11.92 6.95 15.95
C LEU A 395 -13.16 6.47 15.18
N PHE A 396 -13.00 6.09 13.91
CA PHE A 396 -14.10 5.53 13.13
C PHE A 396 -14.54 4.17 13.69
N GLY A 397 -13.58 3.30 14.06
CA GLY A 397 -13.88 2.03 14.73
C GLY A 397 -14.71 2.22 16.00
N ASP A 398 -14.33 3.17 16.87
CA ASP A 398 -15.09 3.50 18.07
C ASP A 398 -16.51 4.02 17.72
N ALA A 399 -16.60 4.87 16.70
CA ALA A 399 -17.86 5.49 16.27
C ALA A 399 -18.87 4.43 15.79
N ILE A 400 -18.48 3.49 14.94
CA ILE A 400 -19.39 2.43 14.47
C ILE A 400 -19.74 1.43 15.58
N GLN A 401 -18.85 1.20 16.55
CA GLN A 401 -19.19 0.40 17.73
C GLN A 401 -20.29 1.08 18.56
N TYR A 402 -20.26 2.40 18.76
CA TYR A 402 -21.35 3.11 19.46
C TYR A 402 -22.71 2.86 18.80
N ILE A 403 -22.77 2.80 17.47
CA ILE A 403 -24.01 2.48 16.74
C ILE A 403 -24.41 1.00 16.98
N ASP A 404 -23.49 0.07 16.78
CA ASP A 404 -23.77 -1.38 16.85
C ASP A 404 -24.16 -1.87 18.26
N TYR A 405 -23.63 -1.21 19.28
CA TYR A 405 -23.99 -1.49 20.69
C TYR A 405 -25.14 -0.63 21.21
N GLY A 406 -25.73 0.23 20.37
CA GLY A 406 -26.83 1.13 20.75
C GLY A 406 -26.46 2.16 21.80
N GLN A 407 -25.18 2.52 21.90
CA GLN A 407 -24.67 3.50 22.88
C GLN A 407 -24.89 4.94 22.41
N LYS A 408 -24.95 5.18 21.12
CA LYS A 408 -25.25 6.47 20.49
C LYS A 408 -26.14 6.26 19.27
N THR A 409 -26.98 7.23 19.02
CA THR A 409 -27.70 7.35 17.76
C THR A 409 -26.73 7.68 16.61
N VAL A 410 -27.19 7.52 15.37
CA VAL A 410 -26.42 7.95 14.17
C VAL A 410 -26.07 9.43 14.25
N GLN A 411 -27.01 10.28 14.68
CA GLN A 411 -26.81 11.72 14.84
C GLN A 411 -25.69 12.02 15.85
N GLU A 412 -25.78 11.46 17.06
CA GLU A 412 -24.78 11.66 18.12
C GLU A 412 -23.39 11.12 17.71
N THR A 413 -23.37 10.02 16.95
CA THR A 413 -22.13 9.44 16.44
C THR A 413 -21.47 10.35 15.39
N ALA A 414 -22.27 10.90 14.48
CA ALA A 414 -21.80 11.85 13.46
C ALA A 414 -21.19 13.11 14.09
N GLU A 415 -21.88 13.69 15.08
CA GLU A 415 -21.37 14.85 15.83
C GLU A 415 -20.09 14.53 16.59
N TYR A 416 -20.04 13.39 17.26
CA TYR A 416 -18.86 12.90 17.96
C TYR A 416 -17.67 12.73 17.02
N PHE A 417 -17.85 12.01 15.91
CA PHE A 417 -16.81 11.72 14.94
C PHE A 417 -16.26 12.99 14.30
N ASN A 418 -17.14 13.88 13.84
CA ASN A 418 -16.75 15.16 13.25
C ASN A 418 -15.91 16.00 14.23
N LYS A 419 -16.40 16.19 15.45
CA LYS A 419 -15.72 16.99 16.48
C LYS A 419 -14.36 16.43 16.88
N GLN A 420 -14.26 15.10 17.08
CA GLN A 420 -13.00 14.50 17.49
C GLN A 420 -12.01 14.40 16.31
N GLY A 421 -12.50 14.09 15.11
CA GLY A 421 -11.68 14.03 13.90
C GLY A 421 -11.07 15.39 13.57
N ASP A 422 -11.82 16.48 13.64
CA ASP A 422 -11.28 17.84 13.46
C ASP A 422 -10.15 18.16 14.46
N ARG A 423 -10.26 17.67 15.71
CA ARG A 423 -9.18 17.84 16.69
C ARG A 423 -7.92 17.04 16.31
N ILE A 424 -8.10 15.81 15.80
CA ILE A 424 -7.00 14.98 15.33
C ILE A 424 -6.33 15.66 14.13
N LEU A 425 -7.10 16.09 13.12
CA LEU A 425 -6.59 16.75 11.93
C LEU A 425 -5.83 18.04 12.26
N LYS A 426 -6.38 18.90 13.11
CA LYS A 426 -5.70 20.12 13.58
C LYS A 426 -4.36 19.85 14.25
N ARG A 427 -4.25 18.74 14.99
CA ARG A 427 -3.01 18.33 15.64
C ARG A 427 -2.03 17.70 14.64
N ALA A 428 -2.50 16.83 13.76
CA ALA A 428 -1.67 16.16 12.78
C ALA A 428 -1.05 17.14 11.76
N MET A 429 -1.79 18.19 11.40
CA MET A 429 -1.37 19.20 10.42
C MET A 429 -0.68 20.45 11.06
N ARG A 430 -0.36 20.43 12.37
CA ARG A 430 0.48 21.45 13.00
C ARG A 430 1.94 21.25 12.64
#